data_8f8f82a80d209e409b9f1afe4de1dd98
#
_entry.id   8f8f82a80d209e409b9f1afe4de1dd98
#
_cell.length_a   1.000
_cell.length_b   1.000
_cell.length_c   1.000
_cell.angle_alpha   90.00
_cell.angle_beta   90.00
_cell.angle_gamma   90.00
#
_symmetry.space_group_name_H-M   'P 1'
#
loop_
_entity.id
_entity.type
_entity.pdbx_description
1 polymer ?
#
loop_
_entity_poly.entity_id
_entity_poly.type
_entity_poly.pdbx_seq_one_letter_code
_entity_poly.pdbx_strand_id
1 'polypeptide(L)'
;GFYGLDAMLVEGVLRCLAGEPRAEGATRIDPHALGRVLGLDRAPEVKTIRRKIGWLADQHKADQLLAAMARHQLARHRDDRQAGVVLYVDGHVRAYQGTRRVAKTHAARLRFPAPAPVETWVSDARGDPVLVVMAEPAASLAGELRRLLPALREAVGDQRRVLVGFDRGGWSPALFKHLYDNGFDPLTWRKHPAPDIDPALVGEVRFTDDTGLVHTWQAADTTVQVPLNQQHTHRHRRPP
;
A
#
# COMPACT_ATOMS: atom_id res chain seq x y z
N GLY A 1 -25.15 9.64 -19.38
CA GLY A 1 -26.24 9.00 -18.63
C GLY A 1 -26.72 9.91 -17.50
N PHE A 2 -27.85 9.61 -16.91
CA PHE A 2 -28.51 10.44 -15.88
C PHE A 2 -27.59 10.77 -14.68
N TYR A 3 -26.78 9.78 -14.25
CA TYR A 3 -25.79 9.98 -13.18
C TYR A 3 -24.43 10.34 -13.77
N GLY A 4 -23.90 11.52 -13.44
CA GLY A 4 -22.55 11.97 -13.77
C GLY A 4 -21.47 11.14 -13.04
N LEU A 5 -20.21 11.34 -13.43
CA LEU A 5 -19.08 10.65 -12.79
C LEU A 5 -18.94 11.09 -11.33
N ASP A 6 -19.03 12.38 -11.05
CA ASP A 6 -18.88 12.94 -9.69
C ASP A 6 -19.93 12.36 -8.73
N ALA A 7 -21.19 12.31 -9.16
CA ALA A 7 -22.27 11.73 -8.35
C ALA A 7 -22.01 10.24 -8.05
N MET A 8 -21.44 9.50 -9.00
CA MET A 8 -21.10 8.08 -8.81
C MET A 8 -19.92 7.90 -7.86
N LEU A 9 -18.91 8.73 -7.92
CA LEU A 9 -17.75 8.68 -7.02
C LEU A 9 -18.17 9.07 -5.60
N VAL A 10 -18.91 10.17 -5.44
CA VAL A 10 -19.40 10.62 -4.13
C VAL A 10 -20.37 9.61 -3.53
N GLU A 11 -21.26 9.00 -4.34
CA GLU A 11 -22.12 7.89 -3.88
C GLU A 11 -21.30 6.76 -3.30
N GLY A 12 -20.25 6.32 -3.99
CA GLY A 12 -19.37 5.27 -3.52
C GLY A 12 -18.71 5.60 -2.18
N VAL A 13 -18.23 6.84 -2.01
CA VAL A 13 -17.66 7.31 -0.74
C VAL A 13 -18.69 7.32 0.38
N LEU A 14 -19.86 7.92 0.15
CA LEU A 14 -20.92 8.02 1.16
C LEU A 14 -21.43 6.64 1.56
N ARG A 15 -21.57 5.73 0.61
CA ARG A 15 -21.96 4.34 0.88
C ARG A 15 -20.91 3.62 1.72
N CYS A 16 -19.62 3.82 1.45
CA CYS A 16 -18.54 3.27 2.29
C CYS A 16 -18.60 3.83 3.72
N LEU A 17 -18.82 5.15 3.88
CA LEU A 17 -18.97 5.79 5.19
C LEU A 17 -20.20 5.28 5.95
N ALA A 18 -21.26 4.89 5.23
CA ALA A 18 -22.43 4.23 5.81
C ALA A 18 -22.21 2.73 6.14
N GLY A 19 -20.97 2.22 6.02
CA GLY A 19 -20.65 0.82 6.31
C GLY A 19 -20.97 -0.17 5.18
N GLU A 20 -21.35 0.32 4.00
CA GLU A 20 -21.77 -0.50 2.86
C GLU A 20 -20.82 -0.35 1.64
N PRO A 21 -19.59 -0.88 1.72
CA PRO A 21 -18.56 -0.65 0.69
C PRO A 21 -18.84 -1.35 -0.64
N ARG A 22 -19.72 -2.36 -0.66
CA ARG A 22 -20.05 -3.11 -1.89
C ARG A 22 -21.20 -2.45 -2.63
N ALA A 23 -21.25 -2.60 -3.95
CA ALA A 23 -22.35 -2.09 -4.77
C ALA A 23 -23.73 -2.59 -4.27
N GLU A 24 -23.80 -3.83 -3.79
CA GLU A 24 -25.00 -4.45 -3.21
C GLU A 24 -25.51 -3.72 -1.97
N GLY A 25 -24.62 -3.04 -1.23
CA GLY A 25 -24.98 -2.23 -0.08
C GLY A 25 -25.95 -1.10 -0.39
N ALA A 26 -26.01 -0.65 -1.64
CA ALA A 26 -26.98 0.34 -2.08
C ALA A 26 -28.45 -0.09 -1.84
N THR A 27 -28.72 -1.37 -1.68
CA THR A 27 -30.07 -1.87 -1.32
C THR A 27 -30.42 -1.68 0.15
N ARG A 28 -29.44 -1.38 1.00
CA ARG A 28 -29.61 -1.21 2.45
C ARG A 28 -29.68 0.25 2.88
N ILE A 29 -29.45 1.16 1.94
CA ILE A 29 -29.49 2.61 2.19
C ILE A 29 -30.74 3.15 1.51
N ASP A 30 -31.48 4.04 2.18
CA ASP A 30 -32.62 4.72 1.57
C ASP A 30 -32.15 5.54 0.35
N PRO A 31 -32.58 5.18 -0.87
CA PRO A 31 -32.10 5.82 -2.08
C PRO A 31 -32.55 7.27 -2.21
N HIS A 32 -33.65 7.67 -1.61
CA HIS A 32 -34.09 9.07 -1.62
C HIS A 32 -33.30 9.91 -0.62
N ALA A 33 -33.02 9.39 0.57
CA ALA A 33 -32.16 10.07 1.54
C ALA A 33 -30.76 10.31 0.99
N LEU A 34 -30.14 9.26 0.44
CA LEU A 34 -28.82 9.37 -0.19
C LEU A 34 -28.85 10.26 -1.44
N GLY A 35 -29.94 10.18 -2.23
CA GLY A 35 -30.13 11.06 -3.39
C GLY A 35 -30.11 12.54 -3.01
N ARG A 36 -30.84 12.95 -1.98
CA ARG A 36 -30.85 14.34 -1.51
C ARG A 36 -29.45 14.84 -1.13
N VAL A 37 -28.63 14.00 -0.49
CA VAL A 37 -27.23 14.38 -0.17
C VAL A 37 -26.39 14.57 -1.44
N LEU A 38 -26.71 13.83 -2.51
CA LEU A 38 -26.05 13.94 -3.80
C LEU A 38 -26.60 15.07 -4.69
N GLY A 39 -27.61 15.83 -4.22
CA GLY A 39 -28.33 16.80 -5.04
C GLY A 39 -29.18 16.15 -6.15
N LEU A 40 -29.68 14.95 -5.92
CA LEU A 40 -30.48 14.13 -6.84
C LEU A 40 -31.80 13.71 -6.17
N ASP A 41 -32.81 13.45 -6.97
CA ASP A 41 -34.09 12.91 -6.45
C ASP A 41 -33.90 11.50 -5.85
N ARG A 42 -32.99 10.73 -6.41
CA ARG A 42 -32.70 9.37 -5.99
C ARG A 42 -31.25 8.97 -6.26
N ALA A 43 -30.64 8.23 -5.36
CA ALA A 43 -29.33 7.61 -5.58
C ALA A 43 -29.40 6.46 -6.61
N PRO A 44 -28.26 6.14 -7.25
CA PRO A 44 -28.22 5.07 -8.25
C PRO A 44 -28.42 3.69 -7.63
N GLU A 45 -29.16 2.85 -8.33
CA GLU A 45 -29.38 1.45 -7.95
C GLU A 45 -28.15 0.57 -8.23
N VAL A 46 -28.07 -0.60 -7.58
CA VAL A 46 -26.98 -1.60 -7.74
C VAL A 46 -26.65 -1.87 -9.20
N LYS A 47 -27.67 -2.09 -10.04
CA LYS A 47 -27.47 -2.37 -11.48
C LYS A 47 -26.77 -1.20 -12.19
N THR A 48 -27.14 0.02 -11.84
CA THR A 48 -26.53 1.24 -12.41
C THR A 48 -25.09 1.40 -11.92
N ILE A 49 -24.84 1.19 -10.61
CA ILE A 49 -23.50 1.21 -10.02
C ILE A 49 -22.59 0.22 -10.72
N ARG A 50 -22.98 -1.04 -10.80
CA ARG A 50 -22.20 -2.11 -11.46
C ARG A 50 -21.88 -1.79 -12.93
N ARG A 51 -22.87 -1.31 -13.68
CA ARG A 51 -22.69 -0.91 -15.08
C ARG A 51 -21.71 0.23 -15.22
N LYS A 52 -21.77 1.23 -14.32
CA LYS A 52 -20.83 2.36 -14.33
C LYS A 52 -19.43 1.96 -13.93
N ILE A 53 -19.28 1.10 -12.92
CA ILE A 53 -17.96 0.54 -12.53
C ILE A 53 -17.36 -0.23 -13.71
N GLY A 54 -18.12 -1.09 -14.38
CA GLY A 54 -17.68 -1.80 -15.58
C GLY A 54 -17.24 -0.84 -16.68
N TRP A 55 -18.05 0.17 -16.99
CA TRP A 55 -17.68 1.19 -17.98
C TRP A 55 -16.41 1.97 -17.58
N LEU A 56 -16.22 2.33 -16.30
CA LEU A 56 -15.02 2.98 -15.82
C LEU A 56 -13.78 2.08 -15.93
N ALA A 57 -13.96 0.78 -15.65
CA ALA A 57 -12.89 -0.20 -15.83
C ALA A 57 -12.45 -0.31 -17.29
N ASP A 58 -13.39 -0.29 -18.22
CA ASP A 58 -13.12 -0.34 -19.68
C ASP A 58 -12.40 0.92 -20.18
N GLN A 59 -12.46 2.03 -19.46
CA GLN A 59 -11.73 3.26 -19.81
C GLN A 59 -10.24 3.22 -19.42
N HIS A 60 -9.79 2.24 -18.65
CA HIS A 60 -8.41 2.08 -18.18
C HIS A 60 -7.82 3.35 -17.51
N LYS A 61 -8.65 4.12 -16.79
CA LYS A 61 -8.25 5.39 -16.14
C LYS A 61 -8.06 5.28 -14.63
N ALA A 62 -8.14 4.08 -14.07
CA ALA A 62 -7.98 3.86 -12.63
C ALA A 62 -6.63 4.38 -12.12
N ASP A 63 -5.55 4.11 -12.86
CA ASP A 63 -4.20 4.55 -12.47
C ASP A 63 -4.07 6.07 -12.45
N GLN A 64 -4.73 6.76 -13.40
CA GLN A 64 -4.75 8.23 -13.42
C GLN A 64 -5.49 8.81 -12.21
N LEU A 65 -6.62 8.21 -11.81
CA LEU A 65 -7.35 8.61 -10.61
C LEU A 65 -6.50 8.39 -9.36
N LEU A 66 -5.91 7.21 -9.22
CA LEU A 66 -5.06 6.87 -8.08
C LEU A 66 -3.84 7.80 -7.99
N ALA A 67 -3.18 8.10 -9.10
CA ALA A 67 -2.07 9.06 -9.14
C ALA A 67 -2.50 10.48 -8.74
N ALA A 68 -3.69 10.94 -9.18
CA ALA A 68 -4.23 12.25 -8.79
C ALA A 68 -4.54 12.29 -7.28
N MET A 69 -5.13 11.24 -6.73
CA MET A 69 -5.40 11.12 -5.29
C MET A 69 -4.11 11.09 -4.48
N ALA A 70 -3.10 10.33 -4.91
CA ALA A 70 -1.79 10.27 -4.26
C ALA A 70 -1.11 11.64 -4.22
N ARG A 71 -1.09 12.36 -5.34
CA ARG A 71 -0.56 13.74 -5.40
C ARG A 71 -1.32 14.67 -4.45
N HIS A 72 -2.64 14.59 -4.41
CA HIS A 72 -3.47 15.39 -3.50
C HIS A 72 -3.16 15.09 -2.03
N GLN A 73 -3.10 13.81 -1.66
CA GLN A 73 -2.78 13.39 -0.29
C GLN A 73 -1.41 13.89 0.14
N LEU A 74 -0.39 13.67 -0.68
CA LEU A 74 0.99 14.08 -0.36
C LEU A 74 1.20 15.60 -0.42
N ALA A 75 0.37 16.34 -1.19
CA ALA A 75 0.40 17.80 -1.20
C ALA A 75 -0.05 18.42 0.12
N ARG A 76 -0.93 17.76 0.87
CA ARG A 76 -1.41 18.24 2.19
C ARG A 76 -0.30 18.27 3.23
N HIS A 77 0.79 17.52 3.04
CA HIS A 77 1.96 17.47 3.93
C HIS A 77 3.12 18.35 3.46
N ARG A 78 2.87 19.30 2.53
CA ARG A 78 3.92 20.16 1.97
C ARG A 78 4.44 21.24 2.91
N ASP A 79 3.73 21.56 3.99
CA ASP A 79 4.16 22.61 4.91
C ASP A 79 5.38 22.22 5.75
N ASP A 80 5.69 20.93 5.84
CA ASP A 80 6.90 20.44 6.50
C ASP A 80 8.02 20.21 5.46
N ARG A 81 8.55 21.31 4.91
CA ARG A 81 9.56 21.27 3.84
C ARG A 81 10.90 20.67 4.28
N GLN A 82 11.14 20.54 5.58
CA GLN A 82 12.38 19.99 6.14
C GLN A 82 12.27 18.49 6.47
N ALA A 83 11.10 17.98 6.77
CA ALA A 83 10.91 16.56 6.98
C ALA A 83 10.85 15.80 5.65
N GLY A 84 11.63 14.74 5.52
CA GLY A 84 11.53 13.81 4.39
C GLY A 84 10.14 13.18 4.34
N VAL A 85 9.71 12.74 3.15
CA VAL A 85 8.48 11.95 3.03
C VAL A 85 8.77 10.53 3.50
N VAL A 86 7.95 10.02 4.39
CA VAL A 86 7.99 8.61 4.80
C VAL A 86 6.79 7.89 4.20
N LEU A 87 7.05 6.82 3.47
CA LEU A 87 6.04 5.96 2.87
C LEU A 87 6.24 4.52 3.37
N TYR A 88 5.15 3.85 3.72
CA TYR A 88 5.15 2.43 4.08
C TYR A 88 4.48 1.63 2.97
N VAL A 89 5.12 0.53 2.56
CA VAL A 89 4.60 -0.35 1.50
C VAL A 89 4.41 -1.75 2.05
N ASP A 90 3.18 -2.25 1.94
CA ASP A 90 2.82 -3.58 2.42
C ASP A 90 1.90 -4.31 1.43
N GLY A 91 1.98 -5.63 1.44
CA GLY A 91 1.15 -6.51 0.64
C GLY A 91 0.00 -7.12 1.44
N HIS A 92 -1.23 -6.84 1.05
CA HIS A 92 -2.42 -7.41 1.67
C HIS A 92 -3.02 -8.53 0.82
N VAL A 93 -3.05 -9.75 1.37
CA VAL A 93 -3.66 -10.92 0.72
C VAL A 93 -5.12 -11.02 1.16
N ARG A 94 -6.04 -10.90 0.21
CA ARG A 94 -7.48 -11.00 0.46
C ARG A 94 -8.04 -12.32 -0.07
N ALA A 95 -8.51 -13.21 0.81
CA ALA A 95 -9.16 -14.44 0.38
C ALA A 95 -10.39 -14.15 -0.48
N TYR A 96 -10.47 -14.79 -1.65
CA TYR A 96 -11.55 -14.63 -2.61
C TYR A 96 -12.54 -15.79 -2.49
N GLN A 97 -13.81 -15.47 -2.28
CA GLN A 97 -14.90 -16.44 -2.11
C GLN A 97 -15.93 -16.37 -3.26
N GLY A 98 -15.57 -15.71 -4.36
CA GLY A 98 -16.46 -15.59 -5.51
C GLY A 98 -16.29 -16.75 -6.51
N THR A 99 -16.99 -16.66 -7.63
CA THR A 99 -17.04 -17.70 -8.69
C THR A 99 -15.99 -17.49 -9.78
N ARG A 100 -15.29 -16.36 -9.82
CA ARG A 100 -14.25 -16.09 -10.82
C ARG A 100 -12.99 -16.91 -10.53
N ARG A 101 -12.27 -17.29 -11.59
CA ARG A 101 -10.94 -17.88 -11.46
C ARG A 101 -9.95 -16.79 -11.06
N VAL A 102 -9.38 -16.92 -9.89
CA VAL A 102 -8.34 -16.04 -9.35
C VAL A 102 -7.11 -16.89 -9.06
N ALA A 103 -5.93 -16.36 -9.31
CA ALA A 103 -4.67 -17.03 -8.98
C ALA A 103 -4.60 -17.36 -7.49
N LYS A 104 -4.01 -18.50 -7.17
CA LYS A 104 -3.80 -18.91 -5.78
C LYS A 104 -2.57 -18.20 -5.21
N THR A 105 -2.75 -17.58 -4.06
CA THR A 105 -1.68 -16.98 -3.27
C THR A 105 -1.66 -17.60 -1.87
N HIS A 106 -0.50 -17.71 -1.26
CA HIS A 106 -0.40 -18.18 0.12
C HIS A 106 -1.09 -17.17 1.06
N ALA A 107 -2.21 -17.57 1.62
CA ALA A 107 -2.92 -16.76 2.59
C ALA A 107 -2.43 -17.16 4.00
N ALA A 108 -1.61 -16.31 4.62
CA ALA A 108 -0.98 -16.60 5.91
C ALA A 108 -2.00 -16.96 7.00
N ARG A 109 -3.17 -16.29 7.01
CA ARG A 109 -4.26 -16.59 7.96
C ARG A 109 -4.87 -17.98 7.76
N LEU A 110 -4.90 -18.47 6.51
CA LEU A 110 -5.44 -19.80 6.18
C LEU A 110 -4.37 -20.89 6.22
N ARG A 111 -3.10 -20.54 6.23
CA ARG A 111 -1.93 -21.43 6.20
C ARG A 111 -1.85 -22.33 4.97
N PHE A 112 -2.56 -21.99 3.90
CA PHE A 112 -2.51 -22.71 2.61
C PHE A 112 -2.76 -21.77 1.43
N PRO A 113 -2.34 -22.15 0.19
CA PRO A 113 -2.64 -21.40 -1.01
C PRO A 113 -4.14 -21.42 -1.32
N ALA A 114 -4.76 -20.25 -1.34
CA ALA A 114 -6.17 -20.06 -1.70
C ALA A 114 -6.29 -19.08 -2.86
N PRO A 115 -7.40 -19.09 -3.63
CA PRO A 115 -7.69 -18.01 -4.56
C PRO A 115 -7.70 -16.68 -3.81
N ALA A 116 -6.74 -15.81 -4.11
CA ALA A 116 -6.62 -14.56 -3.38
C ALA A 116 -5.88 -13.52 -4.24
N PRO A 117 -6.50 -12.37 -4.55
CA PRO A 117 -5.78 -11.22 -5.05
C PRO A 117 -4.85 -10.68 -3.96
N VAL A 118 -3.75 -10.08 -4.39
CA VAL A 118 -2.84 -9.35 -3.55
C VAL A 118 -2.99 -7.87 -3.87
N GLU A 119 -3.19 -7.06 -2.84
CA GLU A 119 -3.24 -5.62 -2.93
C GLU A 119 -1.94 -5.07 -2.35
N THR A 120 -1.22 -4.21 -3.09
CA THR A 120 -0.07 -3.49 -2.55
C THR A 120 -0.54 -2.11 -2.11
N TRP A 121 -0.42 -1.85 -0.83
CA TRP A 121 -0.81 -0.61 -0.19
C TRP A 121 0.42 0.25 0.07
N VAL A 122 0.30 1.54 -0.21
CA VAL A 122 1.26 2.56 0.20
C VAL A 122 0.55 3.52 1.13
N SER A 123 1.10 3.70 2.33
CA SER A 123 0.59 4.61 3.35
C SER A 123 1.65 5.66 3.68
N ASP A 124 1.23 6.82 4.15
CA ASP A 124 2.13 7.84 4.70
C ASP A 124 2.52 7.55 6.16
N ALA A 125 3.30 8.44 6.78
CA ALA A 125 3.75 8.30 8.16
C ALA A 125 2.61 8.28 9.20
N ARG A 126 1.42 8.75 8.85
CA ARG A 126 0.23 8.73 9.71
C ARG A 126 -0.60 7.47 9.54
N GLY A 127 -0.24 6.62 8.57
CA GLY A 127 -1.03 5.46 8.18
C GLY A 127 -2.15 5.77 7.18
N ASP A 128 -2.24 7.01 6.68
CA ASP A 128 -3.23 7.37 5.68
C ASP A 128 -2.86 6.75 4.32
N PRO A 129 -3.82 6.16 3.60
CA PRO A 129 -3.55 5.54 2.32
C PRO A 129 -3.21 6.58 1.25
N VAL A 130 -2.05 6.40 0.62
CA VAL A 130 -1.57 7.22 -0.50
C VAL A 130 -1.91 6.56 -1.83
N LEU A 131 -1.67 5.27 -1.94
CA LEU A 131 -1.86 4.50 -3.17
C LEU A 131 -2.23 3.05 -2.83
N VAL A 132 -3.12 2.47 -3.62
CA VAL A 132 -3.39 1.03 -3.58
C VAL A 132 -3.44 0.49 -5.00
N VAL A 133 -2.74 -0.62 -5.24
CA VAL A 133 -2.72 -1.28 -6.55
C VAL A 133 -2.92 -2.77 -6.39
N MET A 134 -3.51 -3.39 -7.42
CA MET A 134 -3.54 -4.84 -7.51
C MET A 134 -2.16 -5.33 -7.93
N ALA A 135 -1.58 -6.20 -7.13
CA ALA A 135 -0.31 -6.84 -7.48
C ALA A 135 -0.52 -7.91 -8.57
N GLU A 136 0.49 -8.09 -9.40
CA GLU A 136 0.52 -9.19 -10.34
C GLU A 136 0.48 -10.55 -9.60
N PRO A 137 -0.16 -11.59 -10.16
CA PRO A 137 -0.16 -12.91 -9.56
C PRO A 137 1.27 -13.40 -9.27
N ALA A 138 1.50 -13.85 -8.04
CA ALA A 138 2.80 -14.30 -7.55
C ALA A 138 3.93 -13.24 -7.56
N ALA A 139 3.60 -11.95 -7.69
CA ALA A 139 4.57 -10.88 -7.57
C ALA A 139 5.23 -10.88 -6.20
N SER A 140 6.54 -10.68 -6.18
CA SER A 140 7.26 -10.43 -4.93
C SER A 140 7.10 -8.96 -4.52
N LEU A 141 7.15 -8.66 -3.23
CA LEU A 141 7.12 -7.27 -2.75
C LEU A 141 8.24 -6.43 -3.39
N ALA A 142 9.42 -7.02 -3.61
CA ALA A 142 10.51 -6.34 -4.31
C ALA A 142 10.18 -6.02 -5.78
N GLY A 143 9.43 -6.87 -6.47
CA GLY A 143 8.93 -6.62 -7.82
C GLY A 143 7.89 -5.50 -7.84
N GLU A 144 6.94 -5.55 -6.91
CA GLU A 144 5.90 -4.52 -6.77
C GLU A 144 6.49 -3.15 -6.43
N LEU A 145 7.45 -3.08 -5.50
CA LEU A 145 8.15 -1.83 -5.18
C LEU A 145 8.77 -1.21 -6.44
N ARG A 146 9.50 -2.00 -7.26
CA ARG A 146 10.09 -1.48 -8.51
C ARG A 146 9.02 -0.95 -9.46
N ARG A 147 7.89 -1.64 -9.56
CA ARG A 147 6.78 -1.22 -10.42
C ARG A 147 6.14 0.09 -9.96
N LEU A 148 6.05 0.31 -8.65
CA LEU A 148 5.40 1.49 -8.06
C LEU A 148 6.28 2.74 -8.02
N LEU A 149 7.61 2.60 -8.04
CA LEU A 149 8.54 3.72 -7.87
C LEU A 149 8.29 4.91 -8.80
N PRO A 150 8.02 4.74 -10.10
CA PRO A 150 7.76 5.88 -10.98
C PRO A 150 6.52 6.68 -10.56
N ALA A 151 5.43 5.99 -10.22
CA ALA A 151 4.20 6.63 -9.76
C ALA A 151 4.38 7.33 -8.40
N LEU A 152 5.14 6.73 -7.48
CA LEU A 152 5.46 7.34 -6.19
C LEU A 152 6.35 8.57 -6.37
N ARG A 153 7.34 8.52 -7.26
CA ARG A 153 8.21 9.67 -7.55
C ARG A 153 7.40 10.81 -8.16
N GLU A 154 6.52 10.53 -9.11
CA GLU A 154 5.62 11.53 -9.68
C GLU A 154 4.72 12.19 -8.61
N ALA A 155 4.17 11.38 -7.69
CA ALA A 155 3.29 11.87 -6.64
C ALA A 155 4.01 12.74 -5.60
N VAL A 156 5.24 12.37 -5.22
CA VAL A 156 6.06 13.10 -4.24
C VAL A 156 6.75 14.34 -4.84
N GLY A 157 7.14 14.26 -6.12
CA GLY A 157 7.97 15.25 -6.82
C GLY A 157 9.47 14.97 -6.68
N ASP A 158 10.28 15.46 -7.63
CA ASP A 158 11.67 15.07 -7.82
C ASP A 158 12.63 15.58 -6.74
N GLN A 159 12.28 16.66 -6.06
CA GLN A 159 13.18 17.37 -5.12
C GLN A 159 13.10 16.87 -3.68
N ARG A 160 12.23 15.92 -3.38
CA ARG A 160 12.04 15.45 -2.00
C ARG A 160 12.74 14.12 -1.76
N ARG A 161 13.46 14.05 -0.66
CA ARG A 161 13.97 12.78 -0.13
C ARG A 161 12.79 11.93 0.36
N VAL A 162 12.79 10.64 0.04
CA VAL A 162 11.72 9.71 0.38
C VAL A 162 12.29 8.51 1.10
N LEU A 163 11.84 8.28 2.33
CA LEU A 163 12.11 7.04 3.06
C LEU A 163 10.99 6.05 2.76
N VAL A 164 11.33 4.86 2.26
CA VAL A 164 10.36 3.80 1.97
C VAL A 164 10.55 2.65 2.94
N GLY A 165 9.58 2.50 3.85
CA GLY A 165 9.50 1.41 4.80
C GLY A 165 8.75 0.21 4.23
N PHE A 166 9.26 -1.01 4.40
CA PHE A 166 8.60 -2.24 4.00
C PHE A 166 9.08 -3.43 4.83
N ASP A 167 8.31 -4.51 4.82
CA ASP A 167 8.66 -5.71 5.57
C ASP A 167 9.90 -6.42 4.99
N ARG A 168 10.46 -7.37 5.74
CA ARG A 168 11.63 -8.14 5.28
C ARG A 168 11.37 -9.03 4.05
N GLY A 169 10.11 -9.16 3.61
CA GLY A 169 9.76 -9.80 2.33
C GLY A 169 10.38 -9.08 1.14
N GLY A 170 10.54 -7.76 1.25
CA GLY A 170 11.24 -6.93 0.26
C GLY A 170 12.76 -6.89 0.39
N TRP A 171 13.38 -7.58 1.37
CA TRP A 171 14.83 -7.57 1.54
C TRP A 171 15.53 -8.10 0.29
N SER A 172 16.19 -7.20 -0.44
CA SER A 172 16.98 -7.53 -1.63
C SER A 172 18.04 -6.45 -1.86
N PRO A 173 19.34 -6.78 -1.84
CA PRO A 173 20.40 -5.80 -2.14
C PRO A 173 20.24 -5.09 -3.49
N ALA A 174 19.81 -5.85 -4.51
CA ALA A 174 19.52 -5.28 -5.83
C ALA A 174 18.32 -4.32 -5.81
N LEU A 175 17.32 -4.53 -4.94
CA LEU A 175 16.24 -3.58 -4.73
C LEU A 175 16.76 -2.33 -4.02
N PHE A 176 17.59 -2.46 -2.99
CA PHE A 176 18.14 -1.31 -2.25
C PHE A 176 18.92 -0.38 -3.16
N LYS A 177 19.79 -0.96 -3.99
CA LYS A 177 20.50 -0.17 -5.02
C LYS A 177 19.53 0.52 -5.95
N HIS A 178 18.51 -0.18 -6.45
CA HIS A 178 17.52 0.39 -7.35
C HIS A 178 16.71 1.52 -6.69
N LEU A 179 16.31 1.37 -5.43
CA LEU A 179 15.65 2.43 -4.65
C LEU A 179 16.54 3.65 -4.53
N TYR A 180 17.78 3.46 -4.10
CA TYR A 180 18.75 4.53 -3.91
C TYR A 180 19.05 5.29 -5.21
N ASP A 181 19.28 4.58 -6.32
CA ASP A 181 19.51 5.15 -7.64
C ASP A 181 18.31 6.03 -8.13
N ASN A 182 17.11 5.79 -7.58
CA ASN A 182 15.90 6.55 -7.90
C ASN A 182 15.50 7.57 -6.79
N GLY A 183 16.41 7.85 -5.86
CA GLY A 183 16.20 8.87 -4.82
C GLY A 183 15.28 8.43 -3.67
N PHE A 184 15.21 7.12 -3.40
CA PHE A 184 14.50 6.55 -2.26
C PHE A 184 15.49 5.89 -1.29
N ASP A 185 15.28 6.11 0.00
CA ASP A 185 16.03 5.44 1.06
C ASP A 185 15.22 4.25 1.58
N PRO A 186 15.73 3.01 1.50
CA PRO A 186 15.01 1.85 2.02
C PRO A 186 15.10 1.74 3.54
N LEU A 187 13.98 1.40 4.17
CA LEU A 187 13.89 1.02 5.58
C LEU A 187 13.23 -0.36 5.68
N THR A 188 13.94 -1.36 6.16
CA THR A 188 13.38 -2.71 6.30
C THR A 188 14.13 -3.54 7.34
N TRP A 189 13.46 -4.57 7.83
CA TRP A 189 14.08 -5.56 8.70
C TRP A 189 15.07 -6.42 7.92
N ARG A 190 16.26 -6.63 8.50
CA ARG A 190 17.26 -7.51 7.90
C ARG A 190 16.80 -8.96 7.91
N LYS A 191 17.06 -9.68 6.81
CA LYS A 191 16.95 -11.15 6.78
C LYS A 191 18.17 -11.80 7.47
N HIS A 192 17.93 -12.85 8.21
CA HIS A 192 19.00 -13.65 8.79
C HIS A 192 19.87 -14.34 7.72
N PRO A 193 21.15 -14.59 8.03
CA PRO A 193 21.84 -14.27 9.26
C PRO A 193 22.14 -12.76 9.38
N ALA A 194 21.97 -12.21 10.57
CA ALA A 194 22.47 -10.89 10.91
C ALA A 194 23.94 -11.03 11.41
N PRO A 195 24.82 -10.04 11.16
CA PRO A 195 26.13 -10.03 11.77
C PRO A 195 25.97 -9.84 13.28
N ASP A 196 26.91 -10.40 14.03
CA ASP A 196 27.00 -10.11 15.44
C ASP A 196 27.36 -8.63 15.64
N ILE A 197 26.69 -8.01 16.59
CA ILE A 197 26.96 -6.62 16.99
C ILE A 197 27.94 -6.67 18.16
N ASP A 198 29.03 -5.90 18.07
CA ASP A 198 29.95 -5.75 19.18
C ASP A 198 29.19 -5.18 20.40
N PRO A 199 29.14 -5.88 21.53
CA PRO A 199 28.44 -5.40 22.71
C PRO A 199 28.94 -4.03 23.20
N ALA A 200 30.20 -3.67 22.92
CA ALA A 200 30.76 -2.37 23.28
C ALA A 200 30.14 -1.18 22.53
N LEU A 201 29.50 -1.46 21.39
CA LEU A 201 28.79 -0.44 20.60
C LEU A 201 27.33 -0.23 21.05
N VAL A 202 26.80 -1.12 21.89
CA VAL A 202 25.41 -1.06 22.36
C VAL A 202 25.29 -0.02 23.47
N GLY A 203 24.45 0.97 23.25
CA GLY A 203 24.17 2.03 24.21
C GLY A 203 22.67 2.21 24.45
N GLU A 204 22.34 2.96 25.50
CA GLU A 204 20.96 3.32 25.79
C GLU A 204 20.49 4.44 24.84
N VAL A 205 19.39 4.20 24.15
CA VAL A 205 18.72 5.19 23.31
C VAL A 205 17.33 5.47 23.88
N ARG A 206 17.04 6.75 24.10
CA ARG A 206 15.73 7.22 24.58
C ARG A 206 15.04 8.02 23.50
N PHE A 207 13.76 7.76 23.30
CA PHE A 207 12.91 8.58 22.45
C PHE A 207 11.51 8.69 23.04
N THR A 208 10.83 9.77 22.70
CA THR A 208 9.43 9.99 23.09
C THR A 208 8.57 9.78 21.85
N ASP A 209 7.54 8.95 21.97
CA ASP A 209 6.59 8.72 20.87
C ASP A 209 5.56 9.87 20.75
N ASP A 210 4.70 9.81 19.75
CA ASP A 210 3.66 10.81 19.47
C ASP A 210 2.58 10.89 20.55
N THR A 211 2.49 9.89 21.44
CA THR A 211 1.61 9.91 22.63
C THR A 211 2.27 10.53 23.85
N GLY A 212 3.54 10.89 23.77
CA GLY A 212 4.32 11.44 24.88
C GLY A 212 4.96 10.38 25.79
N LEU A 213 4.86 9.09 25.45
CA LEU A 213 5.48 8.00 26.22
C LEU A 213 6.97 7.91 25.89
N VAL A 214 7.79 7.86 26.94
CA VAL A 214 9.25 7.71 26.81
C VAL A 214 9.61 6.22 26.72
N HIS A 215 10.31 5.87 25.66
CA HIS A 215 10.85 4.54 25.43
C HIS A 215 12.36 4.54 25.63
N THR A 216 12.88 3.47 26.23
CA THR A 216 14.30 3.26 26.41
C THR A 216 14.70 1.92 25.81
N TRP A 217 15.61 1.94 24.86
CA TRP A 217 16.10 0.75 24.16
C TRP A 217 17.61 0.63 24.29
N GLN A 218 18.11 -0.60 24.23
CA GLN A 218 19.52 -0.89 24.03
C GLN A 218 19.74 -1.06 22.52
N ALA A 219 20.48 -0.18 21.89
CA ALA A 219 20.70 -0.16 20.46
C ALA A 219 22.14 0.20 20.11
N ALA A 220 22.57 -0.24 18.93
CA ALA A 220 23.83 0.16 18.33
C ALA A 220 23.59 0.61 16.90
N ASP A 221 24.26 1.66 16.47
CA ASP A 221 24.28 2.11 15.07
C ASP A 221 25.55 1.57 14.41
N THR A 222 25.38 0.71 13.41
CA THR A 222 26.48 0.04 12.73
C THR A 222 26.31 0.08 11.21
N THR A 223 27.42 0.15 10.48
CA THR A 223 27.42 0.07 9.02
C THR A 223 27.77 -1.34 8.58
N VAL A 224 26.96 -1.90 7.69
CA VAL A 224 27.15 -3.25 7.18
C VAL A 224 27.22 -3.23 5.64
N GLN A 225 28.25 -3.87 5.07
CA GLN A 225 28.32 -4.08 3.64
C GLN A 225 27.41 -5.24 3.24
N VAL A 226 26.54 -5.00 2.25
CA VAL A 226 25.63 -6.02 1.71
C VAL A 226 26.03 -6.29 0.27
N PRO A 227 26.53 -7.51 -0.08
CA PRO A 227 26.93 -7.85 -1.44
C PRO A 227 25.72 -7.82 -2.38
N LEU A 228 25.85 -7.19 -3.54
CA LEU A 228 24.79 -7.10 -4.56
C LEU A 228 24.39 -8.47 -5.14
N ASN A 229 25.29 -9.44 -5.10
CA ASN A 229 25.16 -10.74 -5.77
C ASN A 229 24.68 -11.88 -4.85
N GLN A 230 24.12 -11.59 -3.67
CA GLN A 230 23.46 -12.63 -2.90
C GLN A 230 22.16 -13.09 -3.59
N GLN A 231 22.30 -13.96 -4.59
CA GLN A 231 21.19 -14.80 -5.04
C GLN A 231 20.84 -15.73 -3.88
N HIS A 232 19.63 -15.59 -3.35
CA HIS A 232 19.09 -16.56 -2.40
C HIS A 232 18.86 -17.88 -3.14
N THR A 233 19.80 -18.79 -3.05
CA THR A 233 19.53 -20.21 -3.29
C THR A 233 18.57 -20.68 -2.21
N HIS A 234 17.30 -20.75 -2.53
CA HIS A 234 16.34 -21.52 -1.75
C HIS A 234 16.72 -23.00 -1.83
N ARG A 235 17.59 -23.44 -0.94
CA ARG A 235 17.70 -24.87 -0.65
C ARG A 235 16.45 -25.25 0.14
N HIS A 236 15.47 -25.82 -0.54
CA HIS A 236 14.47 -26.65 0.10
C HIS A 236 15.18 -27.81 0.80
N ARG A 237 15.45 -27.69 2.10
CA ARG A 237 15.66 -28.85 2.93
C ARG A 237 14.29 -29.52 3.11
N ARG A 238 14.07 -30.65 2.45
CA ARG A 238 13.04 -31.60 2.87
C ARG A 238 13.43 -32.06 4.26
N PRO A 239 12.53 -32.09 5.24
CA PRO A 239 12.76 -32.78 6.50
C PRO A 239 12.83 -34.29 6.24
N PRO A 240 13.56 -35.05 7.10
CA PRO A 240 13.67 -36.51 7.02
C PRO A 240 12.32 -37.19 7.21
#